data_a36a5462996cd315a4e0221f10083ab7
#
_entry.id   a36a5462996cd315a4e0221f10083ab7
#
_cell.length_a   1.000
_cell.length_b   1.000
_cell.length_c   1.000
_cell.angle_alpha   90.00
_cell.angle_beta   90.00
_cell.angle_gamma   90.00
#
_symmetry.space_group_name_H-M   'P 1'
#
loop_
_entity.id
_entity.type
_entity.pdbx_description
1 polymer ?
#
loop_
_entity_poly.entity_id
_entity_poly.type
_entity_poly.pdbx_seq_one_letter_code
_entity_poly.pdbx_strand_id
1 'polypeptide(L)'
;MWKRCLAGCLCGLLLSALGGCARMVPGASGEPAGTADSGSERSEYAPYAGLWGLTAKQRQEDFAYFEQQLRENYPCWGILERNGTDYEAILDEYREMAAQTDNDFELYVAVNSALYRLGGEGHLSVIDPEWFSGFQDVYNELAENGSAEGETRERWREVLNDPVTAQNYGKLLAAVTELNAGEDSSSNPDAPAADAENVTTLIIEEGKIAYLKIDSFETYDADKEALQAFLGKVKGYEHLIIDITQNGGGSDSYWMDLLVTPLSKASLSSTNYALVRNSPNTAPYLAEAFAADVLHPISELPQLPALEPRDRELATHFVETTLETEPLGSGFDGKIWLLVSERVYSAAEAFTVFCKDTGFATVVGTPTGGDGIGIDPVYLCLPNSRLLIRYSPLFGLNPDGSSNEEYGSIPDILSPAGESPLITALRAIREG
;
A
#
# COMPACT_ATOMS: atom_id res chain seq x y z
N MET A 1 -34.26 2.44 10.52
CA MET A 1 -33.61 1.41 9.69
C MET A 1 -32.38 2.10 9.14
N TRP A 2 -31.29 1.91 9.78
CA TRP A 2 -30.04 2.63 9.53
C TRP A 2 -29.14 1.73 8.72
N LYS A 3 -28.91 2.06 7.47
CA LYS A 3 -27.81 1.48 6.68
C LYS A 3 -26.55 2.27 7.04
N ARG A 4 -25.70 1.66 7.86
CA ARG A 4 -24.34 2.13 8.10
C ARG A 4 -23.53 1.85 6.83
N CYS A 5 -23.12 2.89 6.12
CA CYS A 5 -21.99 2.79 5.19
C CYS A 5 -20.71 2.83 6.02
N LEU A 6 -20.23 1.68 6.45
CA LEU A 6 -18.88 1.48 6.96
C LEU A 6 -18.07 0.91 5.80
N ALA A 7 -17.44 1.79 5.03
CA ALA A 7 -16.33 1.42 4.17
C ALA A 7 -15.06 1.51 5.01
N GLY A 8 -14.79 0.48 5.79
CA GLY A 8 -13.54 0.32 6.51
C GLY A 8 -12.67 -0.70 5.76
N CYS A 9 -11.49 -0.31 5.32
CA CYS A 9 -10.50 -1.21 4.74
C CYS A 9 -9.79 -1.99 5.84
N LEU A 10 -9.89 -3.32 5.82
CA LEU A 10 -9.06 -4.21 6.61
C LEU A 10 -8.00 -4.85 5.69
N CYS A 11 -6.81 -4.31 5.68
CA CYS A 11 -5.59 -5.02 5.31
C CYS A 11 -4.75 -5.21 6.57
N GLY A 12 -5.19 -6.08 7.45
CA GLY A 12 -4.41 -6.47 8.61
C GLY A 12 -3.74 -7.81 8.38
N LEU A 13 -2.48 -7.80 8.05
CA LEU A 13 -1.40 -8.79 8.16
C LEU A 13 -0.53 -8.75 6.91
N LEU A 14 0.70 -8.23 7.01
CA LEU A 14 1.79 -8.35 6.03
C LEU A 14 2.25 -7.07 5.29
N LEU A 15 2.37 -5.93 5.97
CA LEU A 15 3.00 -4.75 5.34
C LEU A 15 4.10 -4.07 6.19
N SER A 16 4.81 -4.82 7.04
CA SER A 16 5.97 -4.27 7.77
C SER A 16 7.27 -4.23 6.97
N ALA A 17 7.23 -4.24 5.64
CA ALA A 17 8.41 -4.14 4.78
C ALA A 17 8.16 -3.41 3.46
N LEU A 18 7.53 -2.22 3.55
CA LEU A 18 7.37 -1.34 2.39
C LEU A 18 7.84 0.08 2.73
N GLY A 19 9.13 0.21 2.94
CA GLY A 19 9.95 0.89 1.97
C GLY A 19 10.01 0.07 0.67
N GLY A 20 9.36 0.57 -0.37
CA GLY A 20 9.13 -0.06 -1.64
C GLY A 20 10.37 -0.73 -2.25
N CYS A 21 10.65 -1.93 -1.82
CA CYS A 21 11.63 -2.81 -2.42
C CYS A 21 10.95 -4.14 -2.66
N ALA A 22 10.43 -4.31 -3.89
CA ALA A 22 10.41 -5.66 -4.43
C ALA A 22 11.83 -6.22 -4.17
N ARG A 23 11.94 -7.31 -3.38
CA ARG A 23 13.21 -7.98 -3.18
C ARG A 23 13.76 -8.31 -4.56
N MET A 24 14.95 -7.81 -4.87
CA MET A 24 15.67 -8.24 -6.06
C MET A 24 15.82 -9.76 -5.98
N VAL A 25 15.42 -10.44 -7.04
CA VAL A 25 15.89 -11.80 -7.29
C VAL A 25 17.42 -11.72 -7.38
N PRO A 26 18.20 -12.54 -6.65
CA PRO A 26 19.64 -12.53 -6.74
C PRO A 26 20.07 -12.63 -8.21
N GLY A 27 20.93 -11.71 -8.67
CA GLY A 27 21.36 -11.63 -10.07
C GLY A 27 20.80 -10.47 -10.90
N ALA A 28 19.72 -9.79 -10.47
CA ALA A 28 19.18 -8.61 -11.16
C ALA A 28 19.83 -7.29 -10.66
N SER A 29 21.16 -7.26 -10.51
CA SER A 29 21.89 -6.00 -10.26
C SER A 29 21.92 -5.18 -11.55
N GLY A 30 21.34 -3.98 -11.51
CA GLY A 30 21.20 -3.08 -12.67
C GLY A 30 22.48 -2.46 -13.16
N GLU A 31 23.34 -3.26 -13.79
CA GLU A 31 24.29 -2.76 -14.79
C GLU A 31 23.84 -3.27 -16.16
N PRO A 32 23.91 -2.44 -17.23
CA PRO A 32 23.56 -2.89 -18.57
C PRO A 32 24.46 -4.06 -18.92
N ALA A 33 23.86 -5.20 -19.28
CA ALA A 33 24.58 -6.36 -19.74
C ALA A 33 25.51 -5.97 -20.87
N GLY A 34 26.81 -5.99 -20.58
CA GLY A 34 27.84 -5.90 -21.60
C GLY A 34 27.59 -7.01 -22.62
N THR A 35 27.76 -6.71 -23.90
CA THR A 35 27.59 -7.60 -25.05
C THR A 35 28.03 -9.02 -24.73
N ALA A 36 27.01 -9.92 -24.56
CA ALA A 36 27.23 -11.31 -24.21
C ALA A 36 28.01 -11.99 -25.34
N ASP A 37 29.16 -12.52 -24.97
CA ASP A 37 29.88 -13.51 -25.77
C ASP A 37 29.07 -14.78 -25.80
N SER A 38 28.87 -15.34 -27.00
CA SER A 38 28.00 -16.48 -27.31
C SER A 38 28.62 -17.84 -26.87
N GLY A 39 28.84 -17.98 -25.57
CA GLY A 39 29.22 -19.23 -24.91
C GLY A 39 28.17 -19.61 -23.89
N SER A 40 27.50 -20.75 -24.09
CA SER A 40 26.40 -21.29 -23.29
C SER A 40 26.67 -21.32 -21.77
N GLU A 41 26.54 -20.21 -21.07
CA GLU A 41 26.32 -20.22 -19.65
C GLU A 41 24.86 -20.67 -19.43
N ARG A 42 24.66 -21.83 -18.83
CA ARG A 42 23.33 -22.28 -18.39
C ARG A 42 22.85 -21.23 -17.39
N SER A 43 21.71 -20.55 -17.70
CA SER A 43 21.03 -19.67 -16.79
C SER A 43 20.91 -20.36 -15.42
N GLU A 44 21.17 -19.65 -14.34
CA GLU A 44 20.97 -20.13 -12.96
C GLU A 44 19.54 -20.64 -12.74
N TYR A 45 18.59 -20.18 -13.53
CA TYR A 45 17.18 -20.58 -13.52
C TYR A 45 16.88 -21.86 -14.31
N ALA A 46 17.88 -22.50 -14.94
CA ALA A 46 17.67 -23.72 -15.75
C ALA A 46 16.93 -24.85 -15.01
N PRO A 47 17.08 -25.08 -13.68
CA PRO A 47 16.30 -26.08 -12.96
C PRO A 47 14.79 -25.81 -12.96
N TYR A 48 14.36 -24.55 -13.14
CA TYR A 48 12.97 -24.11 -13.05
C TYR A 48 12.32 -23.84 -14.40
N ALA A 49 12.96 -24.26 -15.51
CA ALA A 49 12.47 -24.03 -16.87
C ALA A 49 11.03 -24.49 -17.09
N GLY A 50 10.62 -25.59 -16.48
CA GLY A 50 9.27 -26.14 -16.56
C GLY A 50 8.40 -25.89 -15.34
N LEU A 51 8.62 -24.80 -14.59
CA LEU A 51 7.96 -24.50 -13.31
C LEU A 51 6.44 -24.63 -13.39
N TRP A 52 5.84 -24.06 -14.44
CA TRP A 52 4.40 -24.12 -14.71
C TRP A 52 4.04 -24.96 -15.94
N GLY A 53 5.04 -25.38 -16.74
CA GLY A 53 4.86 -26.16 -17.95
C GLY A 53 4.34 -25.33 -19.13
N LEU A 54 4.68 -24.04 -19.20
CA LEU A 54 4.23 -23.16 -20.26
C LEU A 54 4.98 -23.40 -21.59
N THR A 55 4.26 -23.28 -22.69
CA THR A 55 4.87 -23.17 -24.02
C THR A 55 5.44 -21.77 -24.23
N ALA A 56 6.38 -21.61 -25.16
CA ALA A 56 6.90 -20.29 -25.54
C ALA A 56 5.78 -19.31 -25.92
N LYS A 57 4.75 -19.80 -26.63
CA LYS A 57 3.58 -18.97 -26.99
C LYS A 57 2.82 -18.47 -25.77
N GLN A 58 2.63 -19.31 -24.76
CA GLN A 58 1.92 -18.93 -23.53
C GLN A 58 2.70 -17.92 -22.72
N ARG A 59 4.03 -18.02 -22.64
CA ARG A 59 4.87 -16.99 -21.99
C ARG A 59 4.76 -15.64 -22.70
N GLN A 60 4.78 -15.63 -24.03
CA GLN A 60 4.59 -14.42 -24.83
C GLN A 60 3.17 -13.83 -24.66
N GLU A 61 2.14 -14.69 -24.61
CA GLU A 61 0.76 -14.27 -24.36
C GLU A 61 0.61 -13.65 -22.98
N ASP A 62 1.25 -14.22 -21.95
CA ASP A 62 1.21 -13.66 -20.59
C ASP A 62 1.86 -12.28 -20.52
N PHE A 63 3.05 -12.11 -21.11
CA PHE A 63 3.71 -10.81 -21.10
C PHE A 63 2.94 -9.76 -21.91
N ALA A 64 2.43 -10.14 -23.09
CA ALA A 64 1.61 -9.24 -23.89
C ALA A 64 0.31 -8.83 -23.18
N TYR A 65 -0.32 -9.77 -22.46
CA TYR A 65 -1.49 -9.51 -21.65
C TYR A 65 -1.16 -8.59 -20.45
N PHE A 66 -0.06 -8.88 -19.75
CA PHE A 66 0.45 -8.03 -18.68
C PHE A 66 0.61 -6.58 -19.15
N GLU A 67 1.34 -6.35 -20.23
CA GLU A 67 1.59 -5.03 -20.75
C GLU A 67 0.30 -4.31 -21.17
N GLN A 68 -0.58 -4.99 -21.92
CA GLN A 68 -1.85 -4.42 -22.33
C GLN A 68 -2.69 -4.02 -21.12
N GLN A 69 -2.83 -4.91 -20.15
CA GLN A 69 -3.66 -4.66 -18.98
C GLN A 69 -3.06 -3.57 -18.08
N LEU A 70 -1.73 -3.52 -17.94
CA LEU A 70 -1.07 -2.45 -17.21
C LEU A 70 -1.35 -1.09 -17.86
N ARG A 71 -1.22 -0.99 -19.20
CA ARG A 71 -1.54 0.23 -19.96
C ARG A 71 -3.00 0.67 -19.80
N GLU A 72 -3.91 -0.28 -19.73
CA GLU A 72 -5.36 0.00 -19.63
C GLU A 72 -5.81 0.35 -18.22
N ASN A 73 -5.18 -0.21 -17.19
CA ASN A 73 -5.69 -0.17 -15.82
C ASN A 73 -4.88 0.71 -14.85
N TYR A 74 -3.55 0.69 -14.94
CA TYR A 74 -2.70 1.37 -13.98
C TYR A 74 -2.85 2.90 -14.07
N PRO A 75 -3.11 3.60 -12.94
CA PRO A 75 -3.44 5.02 -12.99
C PRO A 75 -2.23 5.96 -12.94
N CYS A 76 -1.07 5.50 -12.45
CA CYS A 76 0.07 6.38 -12.12
C CYS A 76 1.03 6.66 -13.29
N TRP A 77 0.62 6.46 -14.55
CA TRP A 77 1.45 6.76 -15.72
C TRP A 77 1.95 8.20 -15.77
N GLY A 78 1.10 9.16 -15.33
CA GLY A 78 1.49 10.58 -15.29
C GLY A 78 2.64 10.84 -14.33
N ILE A 79 2.72 10.12 -13.21
CA ILE A 79 3.84 10.20 -12.27
C ILE A 79 5.13 9.72 -12.95
N LEU A 80 5.09 8.56 -13.62
CA LEU A 80 6.25 8.00 -14.34
C LEU A 80 6.76 8.97 -15.41
N GLU A 81 5.85 9.60 -16.17
CA GLU A 81 6.19 10.61 -17.17
C GLU A 81 6.89 11.82 -16.54
N ARG A 82 6.40 12.34 -15.40
CA ARG A 82 7.00 13.47 -14.69
C ARG A 82 8.36 13.14 -14.06
N ASN A 83 8.51 11.93 -13.56
CA ASN A 83 9.78 11.45 -13.01
C ASN A 83 10.83 11.15 -14.07
N GLY A 84 10.46 11.19 -15.36
CA GLY A 84 11.36 10.91 -16.48
C GLY A 84 11.63 9.42 -16.68
N THR A 85 10.78 8.54 -16.15
CA THR A 85 10.89 7.09 -16.35
C THR A 85 10.51 6.75 -17.80
N ASP A 86 11.46 6.18 -18.54
CA ASP A 86 11.21 5.68 -19.89
C ASP A 86 10.55 4.30 -19.83
N TYR A 87 9.26 4.31 -19.46
CA TYR A 87 8.49 3.07 -19.29
C TYR A 87 8.31 2.31 -20.61
N GLU A 88 8.35 2.97 -21.76
CA GLU A 88 8.29 2.30 -23.06
C GLU A 88 9.56 1.46 -23.27
N ALA A 89 10.74 2.03 -23.04
CA ALA A 89 12.00 1.29 -23.16
C ALA A 89 12.06 0.13 -22.15
N ILE A 90 11.57 0.31 -20.93
CA ILE A 90 11.49 -0.74 -19.90
C ILE A 90 10.61 -1.89 -20.40
N LEU A 91 9.38 -1.59 -20.84
CA LEU A 91 8.46 -2.63 -21.30
C LEU A 91 8.96 -3.35 -22.56
N ASP A 92 9.60 -2.62 -23.49
CA ASP A 92 10.19 -3.20 -24.69
C ASP A 92 11.31 -4.20 -24.34
N GLU A 93 12.24 -3.83 -23.45
CA GLU A 93 13.34 -4.68 -23.00
C GLU A 93 12.82 -5.99 -22.40
N TYR A 94 11.88 -5.93 -21.47
CA TYR A 94 11.38 -7.14 -20.80
C TYR A 94 10.41 -7.96 -21.68
N ARG A 95 9.76 -7.34 -22.66
CA ARG A 95 9.01 -8.04 -23.69
C ARG A 95 9.94 -8.88 -24.56
N GLU A 96 11.09 -8.35 -24.95
CA GLU A 96 12.11 -9.12 -25.69
C GLU A 96 12.66 -10.26 -24.84
N MET A 97 12.94 -10.05 -23.57
CA MET A 97 13.36 -11.09 -22.63
C MET A 97 12.31 -12.21 -22.56
N ALA A 98 11.04 -11.88 -22.30
CA ALA A 98 9.95 -12.85 -22.23
C ALA A 98 9.70 -13.59 -23.55
N ALA A 99 9.98 -12.95 -24.70
CA ALA A 99 9.85 -13.55 -26.01
C ALA A 99 10.96 -14.55 -26.34
N GLN A 100 12.15 -14.37 -25.80
CA GLN A 100 13.33 -15.18 -26.09
C GLN A 100 13.52 -16.35 -25.13
N THR A 101 12.93 -16.26 -23.91
CA THR A 101 13.10 -17.29 -22.89
C THR A 101 12.33 -18.57 -23.20
N ASP A 102 12.93 -19.72 -22.91
CA ASP A 102 12.28 -21.04 -22.84
C ASP A 102 11.99 -21.47 -21.38
N ASN A 103 12.19 -20.58 -20.41
CA ASN A 103 12.13 -20.80 -18.97
C ASN A 103 10.96 -20.08 -18.33
N ASP A 104 10.11 -20.79 -17.58
CA ASP A 104 8.94 -20.20 -16.90
C ASP A 104 9.35 -19.26 -15.74
N PHE A 105 10.45 -19.57 -15.04
CA PHE A 105 10.94 -18.72 -13.97
C PHE A 105 11.49 -17.39 -14.52
N GLU A 106 12.12 -17.39 -15.69
CA GLU A 106 12.57 -16.16 -16.34
C GLU A 106 11.41 -15.27 -16.78
N LEU A 107 10.22 -15.83 -17.08
CA LEU A 107 9.01 -15.02 -17.26
C LEU A 107 8.64 -14.27 -15.96
N TYR A 108 8.70 -14.96 -14.81
CA TYR A 108 8.50 -14.30 -13.51
C TYR A 108 9.52 -13.18 -13.28
N VAL A 109 10.80 -13.45 -13.53
CA VAL A 109 11.88 -12.46 -13.42
C VAL A 109 11.62 -11.26 -14.33
N ALA A 110 11.20 -11.49 -15.59
CA ALA A 110 10.92 -10.42 -16.54
C ALA A 110 9.78 -9.51 -16.07
N VAL A 111 8.66 -10.09 -15.61
CA VAL A 111 7.52 -9.32 -15.09
C VAL A 111 7.91 -8.58 -13.82
N ASN A 112 8.53 -9.25 -12.85
CA ASN A 112 8.93 -8.65 -11.58
C ASN A 112 9.94 -7.51 -11.78
N SER A 113 10.95 -7.70 -12.62
CA SER A 113 11.97 -6.68 -12.90
C SER A 113 11.40 -5.50 -13.68
N ALA A 114 10.47 -5.72 -14.61
CA ALA A 114 9.76 -4.65 -15.29
C ALA A 114 9.02 -3.75 -14.27
N LEU A 115 8.25 -4.36 -13.36
CA LEU A 115 7.51 -3.64 -12.33
C LEU A 115 8.43 -2.90 -11.35
N TYR A 116 9.52 -3.52 -10.94
CA TYR A 116 10.53 -2.88 -10.09
C TYR A 116 11.12 -1.62 -10.75
N ARG A 117 11.46 -1.68 -12.04
CA ARG A 117 12.01 -0.55 -12.79
C ARG A 117 10.96 0.53 -13.09
N LEU A 118 9.68 0.19 -13.05
CA LEU A 118 8.60 1.18 -13.12
C LEU A 118 8.40 1.97 -11.82
N GLY A 119 9.05 1.57 -10.71
CA GLY A 119 9.11 2.36 -9.48
C GLY A 119 8.16 1.91 -8.37
N GLY A 120 7.11 1.17 -8.68
CA GLY A 120 6.22 0.58 -7.67
C GLY A 120 5.12 1.49 -7.11
N GLU A 121 4.97 2.72 -7.65
CA GLU A 121 3.93 3.66 -7.22
C GLU A 121 2.54 3.00 -7.27
N GLY A 122 1.67 3.34 -6.30
CA GLY A 122 0.33 2.75 -6.22
C GLY A 122 0.36 1.25 -5.99
N HIS A 123 1.21 0.74 -5.11
CA HIS A 123 1.36 -0.68 -4.79
C HIS A 123 1.69 -1.58 -6.00
N LEU A 124 2.20 -1.03 -7.10
CA LEU A 124 2.47 -1.78 -8.32
C LEU A 124 3.57 -2.83 -8.13
N SER A 125 3.22 -4.09 -8.00
CA SER A 125 4.15 -5.20 -7.78
C SER A 125 3.57 -6.54 -8.22
N VAL A 126 4.44 -7.55 -8.45
CA VAL A 126 4.00 -8.95 -8.37
C VAL A 126 3.76 -9.30 -6.91
N ILE A 127 2.75 -10.11 -6.60
CA ILE A 127 2.62 -10.66 -5.26
C ILE A 127 3.83 -11.54 -4.97
N ASP A 128 4.59 -11.19 -3.93
CA ASP A 128 5.70 -12.01 -3.47
C ASP A 128 5.21 -13.40 -3.06
N PRO A 129 5.84 -14.49 -3.55
CA PRO A 129 5.41 -15.84 -3.23
C PRO A 129 5.49 -16.19 -1.73
N GLU A 130 6.37 -15.54 -0.96
CA GLU A 130 6.46 -15.73 0.49
C GLU A 130 5.23 -15.15 1.22
N TRP A 131 4.58 -14.16 0.63
CA TRP A 131 3.45 -13.44 1.22
C TRP A 131 2.08 -13.88 0.69
N PHE A 132 2.07 -14.67 -0.38
CA PHE A 132 0.84 -15.11 -1.03
C PHE A 132 -0.16 -15.78 -0.08
N SER A 133 0.33 -16.70 0.78
CA SER A 133 -0.55 -17.37 1.77
C SER A 133 -1.10 -16.40 2.81
N GLY A 134 -0.33 -15.40 3.22
CA GLY A 134 -0.80 -14.38 4.14
C GLY A 134 -1.95 -13.55 3.56
N PHE A 135 -1.86 -13.18 2.28
CA PHE A 135 -3.00 -12.53 1.62
C PHE A 135 -4.23 -13.43 1.54
N GLN A 136 -4.07 -14.74 1.29
CA GLN A 136 -5.18 -15.68 1.35
C GLN A 136 -5.84 -15.69 2.73
N ASP A 137 -5.02 -15.79 3.79
CA ASP A 137 -5.51 -15.86 5.17
C ASP A 137 -6.32 -14.61 5.53
N VAL A 138 -5.82 -13.41 5.21
CA VAL A 138 -6.52 -12.13 5.44
C VAL A 138 -7.91 -12.13 4.83
N TYR A 139 -8.04 -12.38 3.53
CA TYR A 139 -9.34 -12.30 2.87
C TYR A 139 -10.28 -13.47 3.22
N ASN A 140 -9.75 -14.62 3.62
CA ASN A 140 -10.55 -15.73 4.14
C ASN A 140 -11.10 -15.40 5.54
N GLU A 141 -10.28 -14.82 6.42
CA GLU A 141 -10.69 -14.41 7.76
C GLU A 141 -11.77 -13.30 7.71
N LEU A 142 -11.61 -12.32 6.81
CA LEU A 142 -12.63 -11.30 6.57
C LEU A 142 -13.99 -11.91 6.17
N ALA A 143 -13.98 -12.93 5.32
CA ALA A 143 -15.20 -13.63 4.91
C ALA A 143 -15.82 -14.45 6.06
N GLU A 144 -14.99 -15.10 6.89
CA GLU A 144 -15.42 -15.95 8.00
C GLU A 144 -16.03 -15.16 9.16
N ASN A 145 -15.52 -13.96 9.44
CA ASN A 145 -16.02 -13.13 10.53
C ASN A 145 -17.37 -12.45 10.21
N GLY A 146 -17.87 -12.57 8.95
CA GLY A 146 -19.17 -12.06 8.53
C GLY A 146 -19.29 -10.53 8.61
N SER A 147 -18.18 -9.83 8.51
CA SER A 147 -18.16 -8.37 8.47
C SER A 147 -18.72 -7.84 7.14
N ALA A 148 -19.23 -6.61 7.16
CA ALA A 148 -19.62 -5.91 5.93
C ALA A 148 -18.45 -5.79 4.93
N GLU A 149 -17.23 -5.75 5.44
CA GLU A 149 -16.01 -5.76 4.63
C GLU A 149 -15.78 -7.11 3.94
N GLY A 150 -15.99 -8.22 4.64
CA GLY A 150 -15.90 -9.54 4.04
C GLY A 150 -16.86 -9.70 2.86
N GLU A 151 -18.07 -9.12 2.95
CA GLU A 151 -19.04 -9.10 1.85
C GLU A 151 -18.56 -8.26 0.64
N THR A 152 -17.75 -7.23 0.88
CA THR A 152 -17.22 -6.34 -0.17
C THR A 152 -15.81 -6.72 -0.68
N ARG A 153 -15.31 -7.88 -0.29
CA ARG A 153 -13.97 -8.38 -0.66
C ARG A 153 -13.98 -9.77 -1.31
N GLU A 154 -15.14 -10.22 -1.75
CA GLU A 154 -15.31 -11.54 -2.38
C GLU A 154 -14.41 -11.72 -3.61
N ARG A 155 -14.25 -10.66 -4.43
CA ARG A 155 -13.41 -10.71 -5.64
C ARG A 155 -11.96 -10.95 -5.34
N TRP A 156 -11.40 -10.28 -4.31
CA TRP A 156 -10.03 -10.50 -3.85
C TRP A 156 -9.84 -11.94 -3.39
N ARG A 157 -10.77 -12.43 -2.59
CA ARG A 157 -10.78 -13.80 -2.07
C ARG A 157 -10.84 -14.84 -3.19
N GLU A 158 -11.73 -14.67 -4.18
CA GLU A 158 -11.86 -15.59 -5.31
C GLU A 158 -10.56 -15.71 -6.11
N VAL A 159 -9.89 -14.59 -6.41
CA VAL A 159 -8.66 -14.58 -7.19
C VAL A 159 -7.52 -15.28 -6.46
N LEU A 160 -7.37 -15.03 -5.15
CA LEU A 160 -6.34 -15.62 -4.32
C LEU A 160 -6.57 -17.12 -4.07
N ASN A 161 -7.82 -17.56 -3.97
CA ASN A 161 -8.16 -18.96 -3.71
C ASN A 161 -8.41 -19.78 -4.99
N ASP A 162 -8.15 -19.22 -6.18
CA ASP A 162 -8.18 -20.01 -7.41
C ASP A 162 -7.19 -21.18 -7.30
N PRO A 163 -7.62 -22.44 -7.49
CA PRO A 163 -6.76 -23.60 -7.23
C PRO A 163 -5.50 -23.65 -8.11
N VAL A 164 -5.56 -23.13 -9.34
CA VAL A 164 -4.41 -23.13 -10.26
C VAL A 164 -3.44 -22.04 -9.83
N THR A 165 -3.94 -20.87 -9.43
CA THR A 165 -3.14 -19.77 -8.88
C THR A 165 -2.40 -20.24 -7.64
N ALA A 166 -3.09 -20.82 -6.66
CA ALA A 166 -2.49 -21.32 -5.41
C ALA A 166 -1.41 -22.39 -5.68
N GLN A 167 -1.69 -23.34 -6.60
CA GLN A 167 -0.71 -24.36 -6.99
C GLN A 167 0.55 -23.74 -7.62
N ASN A 168 0.38 -22.75 -8.49
CA ASN A 168 1.50 -22.13 -9.19
C ASN A 168 2.34 -21.26 -8.25
N TYR A 169 1.71 -20.57 -7.29
CA TYR A 169 2.42 -19.85 -6.24
C TYR A 169 3.17 -20.78 -5.29
N GLY A 170 2.61 -21.95 -4.94
CA GLY A 170 3.33 -22.96 -4.17
C GLY A 170 4.60 -23.48 -4.86
N LYS A 171 4.57 -23.67 -6.19
CA LYS A 171 5.77 -24.03 -6.97
C LYS A 171 6.78 -22.87 -7.04
N LEU A 172 6.29 -21.63 -7.22
CA LEU A 172 7.14 -20.44 -7.27
C LEU A 172 7.84 -20.21 -5.92
N LEU A 173 7.12 -20.34 -4.80
CA LEU A 173 7.70 -20.25 -3.46
C LEU A 173 8.82 -21.27 -3.26
N ALA A 174 8.60 -22.52 -3.66
CA ALA A 174 9.61 -23.56 -3.53
C ALA A 174 10.89 -23.21 -4.34
N ALA A 175 10.72 -22.70 -5.57
CA ALA A 175 11.84 -22.30 -6.42
C ALA A 175 12.62 -21.11 -5.82
N VAL A 176 11.92 -20.07 -5.35
CA VAL A 176 12.55 -18.90 -4.72
C VAL A 176 13.28 -19.30 -3.42
N THR A 177 12.67 -20.14 -2.59
CA THR A 177 13.29 -20.65 -1.35
C THR A 177 14.56 -21.43 -1.63
N GLU A 178 14.58 -22.28 -2.69
CA GLU A 178 15.76 -23.05 -3.09
C GLU A 178 16.88 -22.13 -3.60
N LEU A 179 16.57 -21.12 -4.40
CA LEU A 179 17.54 -20.13 -4.88
C LEU A 179 18.16 -19.35 -3.72
N ASN A 180 17.35 -18.90 -2.76
CA ASN A 180 17.81 -18.13 -1.60
C ASN A 180 18.60 -18.98 -0.59
N ALA A 181 18.40 -20.29 -0.53
CA ALA A 181 19.13 -21.19 0.37
C ALA A 181 20.63 -21.31 0.05
N GLY A 182 21.05 -20.94 -1.16
CA GLY A 182 22.45 -20.89 -1.60
C GLY A 182 23.21 -19.62 -1.20
N GLU A 183 22.51 -18.59 -0.80
CA GLU A 183 23.10 -17.34 -0.32
C GLU A 183 23.12 -17.31 1.21
N ASP A 184 24.30 -17.01 1.79
CA ASP A 184 24.40 -16.75 3.23
C ASP A 184 23.39 -15.64 3.57
N SER A 185 22.39 -15.97 4.37
CA SER A 185 21.38 -15.04 4.86
C SER A 185 22.04 -14.05 5.81
N SER A 186 22.85 -13.11 5.24
CA SER A 186 23.22 -11.91 5.94
C SER A 186 21.93 -11.13 6.15
N SER A 187 21.42 -11.19 7.38
CA SER A 187 20.29 -10.46 7.89
C SER A 187 20.18 -9.09 7.20
N ASN A 188 19.04 -8.86 6.56
CA ASN A 188 18.68 -7.50 6.17
C ASN A 188 18.75 -6.64 7.44
N PRO A 189 19.69 -5.68 7.55
CA PRO A 189 19.85 -4.90 8.78
C PRO A 189 18.63 -4.01 9.08
N ASP A 190 17.73 -3.84 8.11
CA ASP A 190 16.49 -3.07 8.23
C ASP A 190 15.24 -3.96 8.44
N ALA A 191 15.38 -5.28 8.51
CA ALA A 191 14.26 -6.14 8.89
C ALA A 191 13.95 -5.91 10.38
N PRO A 192 12.72 -5.56 10.77
CA PRO A 192 12.35 -5.46 12.17
C PRO A 192 12.63 -6.81 12.85
N ALA A 193 13.21 -6.75 14.05
CA ALA A 193 13.43 -7.96 14.83
C ALA A 193 12.08 -8.67 15.01
N ALA A 194 12.03 -9.98 14.81
CA ALA A 194 10.81 -10.79 14.88
C ALA A 194 10.06 -10.70 16.22
N ASP A 195 10.66 -10.07 17.25
CA ASP A 195 10.12 -9.86 18.60
C ASP A 195 9.93 -8.36 18.94
N ALA A 196 9.95 -7.43 17.95
CA ALA A 196 9.74 -6.02 18.23
C ALA A 196 8.25 -5.78 18.57
N GLU A 197 7.98 -5.17 19.74
CA GLU A 197 6.62 -4.75 20.12
C GLU A 197 6.15 -3.67 19.14
N ASN A 198 4.96 -3.85 18.53
CA ASN A 198 4.37 -2.89 17.60
C ASN A 198 4.02 -1.55 18.29
N VAL A 199 3.64 -1.62 19.56
CA VAL A 199 3.21 -0.47 20.35
C VAL A 199 4.22 -0.14 21.43
N THR A 200 4.78 1.07 21.40
CA THR A 200 5.66 1.59 22.46
C THR A 200 4.99 2.78 23.16
N THR A 201 4.97 2.77 24.47
CA THR A 201 4.38 3.88 25.26
C THR A 201 5.37 4.48 26.23
N LEU A 202 5.33 5.81 26.38
CA LEU A 202 6.20 6.55 27.29
C LEU A 202 5.47 7.75 27.91
N ILE A 203 5.72 8.02 29.17
CA ILE A 203 5.35 9.28 29.81
C ILE A 203 6.57 10.21 29.76
N ILE A 204 6.53 11.25 28.92
CA ILE A 204 7.61 12.22 28.79
C ILE A 204 7.59 13.22 29.96
N GLU A 205 6.38 13.70 30.32
CA GLU A 205 6.19 14.59 31.47
C GLU A 205 4.85 14.25 32.15
N GLU A 206 4.90 13.87 33.43
CA GLU A 206 3.74 13.38 34.17
C GLU A 206 2.61 14.42 34.19
N GLY A 207 1.41 13.98 33.80
CA GLY A 207 0.19 14.82 33.72
C GLY A 207 0.18 15.79 32.52
N LYS A 208 1.28 15.88 31.73
CA LYS A 208 1.39 16.84 30.63
C LYS A 208 1.60 16.21 29.28
N ILE A 209 2.65 15.40 29.12
CA ILE A 209 3.03 14.87 27.79
C ILE A 209 3.13 13.37 27.84
N ALA A 210 2.25 12.70 27.09
CA ALA A 210 2.27 11.27 26.82
C ALA A 210 2.73 11.01 25.37
N TYR A 211 3.42 9.90 25.16
CA TYR A 211 3.92 9.45 23.86
C TYR A 211 3.50 8.02 23.60
N LEU A 212 3.01 7.77 22.39
CA LEU A 212 2.54 6.52 21.87
C LEU A 212 3.16 6.32 20.50
N LYS A 213 3.97 5.28 20.30
CA LYS A 213 4.51 4.90 18.99
C LYS A 213 3.81 3.64 18.50
N ILE A 214 3.47 3.61 17.21
CA ILE A 214 2.82 2.47 16.54
C ILE A 214 3.53 2.25 15.20
N ASP A 215 4.22 1.12 15.08
CA ASP A 215 5.05 0.82 13.91
C ASP A 215 4.27 0.21 12.72
N SER A 216 3.07 -0.35 12.97
CA SER A 216 2.19 -0.89 11.92
C SER A 216 0.72 -0.85 12.37
N PHE A 217 -0.20 -0.78 11.42
CA PHE A 217 -1.64 -0.92 11.65
C PHE A 217 -2.19 -2.33 11.34
N GLU A 218 -1.32 -3.34 11.41
CA GLU A 218 -1.67 -4.73 11.08
C GLU A 218 -2.19 -5.54 12.28
N THR A 219 -1.76 -5.22 13.49
CA THR A 219 -1.93 -6.05 14.70
C THR A 219 -3.09 -5.60 15.58
N TYR A 220 -4.26 -5.34 14.99
CA TYR A 220 -5.44 -4.79 15.67
C TYR A 220 -5.79 -5.50 16.98
N ASP A 221 -6.01 -6.81 16.94
CA ASP A 221 -6.46 -7.58 18.11
C ASP A 221 -5.36 -7.72 19.17
N ALA A 222 -4.10 -7.81 18.76
CA ALA A 222 -2.97 -7.91 19.68
C ALA A 222 -2.74 -6.60 20.44
N ASP A 223 -2.96 -5.45 19.81
CA ASP A 223 -2.64 -4.15 20.38
C ASP A 223 -3.80 -3.51 21.15
N LYS A 224 -5.03 -3.93 20.86
CA LYS A 224 -6.27 -3.31 21.36
C LYS A 224 -6.28 -3.10 22.86
N GLU A 225 -5.97 -4.14 23.65
CA GLU A 225 -6.00 -4.03 25.13
C GLU A 225 -4.92 -3.06 25.65
N ALA A 226 -3.71 -3.13 25.09
CA ALA A 226 -2.59 -2.27 25.48
C ALA A 226 -2.90 -0.78 25.15
N LEU A 227 -3.44 -0.51 23.98
CA LEU A 227 -3.85 0.83 23.56
C LEU A 227 -4.96 1.38 24.46
N GLN A 228 -6.02 0.61 24.69
CA GLN A 228 -7.13 1.03 25.57
C GLN A 228 -6.66 1.34 26.99
N ALA A 229 -5.78 0.51 27.55
CA ALA A 229 -5.22 0.73 28.88
C ALA A 229 -4.37 2.00 28.93
N PHE A 230 -3.50 2.22 27.93
CA PHE A 230 -2.65 3.41 27.87
C PHE A 230 -3.48 4.70 27.68
N LEU A 231 -4.38 4.73 26.70
CA LEU A 231 -5.25 5.88 26.44
C LEU A 231 -6.11 6.22 27.66
N GLY A 232 -6.63 5.21 28.37
CA GLY A 232 -7.35 5.40 29.63
C GLY A 232 -6.48 6.04 30.72
N LYS A 233 -5.20 5.65 30.83
CA LYS A 233 -4.24 6.20 31.79
C LYS A 233 -3.93 7.67 31.52
N VAL A 234 -3.79 8.06 30.26
CA VAL A 234 -3.33 9.41 29.86
C VAL A 234 -4.46 10.37 29.52
N LYS A 235 -5.71 9.99 29.73
CA LYS A 235 -6.91 10.74 29.33
C LYS A 235 -6.91 12.21 29.80
N GLY A 236 -6.35 12.50 30.97
CA GLY A 236 -6.30 13.86 31.55
C GLY A 236 -5.01 14.63 31.24
N TYR A 237 -4.18 14.15 30.30
CA TYR A 237 -2.95 14.84 29.93
C TYR A 237 -3.21 16.03 29.01
N GLU A 238 -2.29 17.02 29.00
CA GLU A 238 -2.39 18.20 28.16
C GLU A 238 -2.05 17.90 26.69
N HIS A 239 -1.15 16.94 26.45
CA HIS A 239 -0.66 16.55 25.11
C HIS A 239 -0.51 15.04 24.98
N LEU A 240 -0.99 14.49 23.86
CA LEU A 240 -0.72 13.14 23.41
C LEU A 240 0.04 13.21 22.07
N ILE A 241 1.24 12.64 22.04
CA ILE A 241 2.03 12.49 20.81
C ILE A 241 1.82 11.07 20.32
N ILE A 242 1.31 10.92 19.10
CA ILE A 242 1.18 9.64 18.38
C ILE A 242 2.25 9.64 17.29
N ASP A 243 3.16 8.68 17.36
CA ASP A 243 4.28 8.54 16.42
C ASP A 243 4.04 7.36 15.50
N ILE A 244 3.85 7.65 14.21
CA ILE A 244 3.70 6.68 13.15
C ILE A 244 4.83 6.80 12.10
N THR A 245 5.96 7.40 12.46
CA THR A 245 7.06 7.68 11.52
C THR A 245 7.67 6.45 10.86
N GLN A 246 7.40 5.25 11.35
CA GLN A 246 7.85 3.99 10.76
C GLN A 246 6.70 3.15 10.20
N ASN A 247 5.47 3.66 10.24
CA ASN A 247 4.27 2.92 9.92
C ASN A 247 3.97 2.98 8.41
N GLY A 248 4.11 1.85 7.72
CA GLY A 248 3.81 1.71 6.29
C GLY A 248 2.34 1.41 5.97
N GLY A 249 1.47 1.34 6.99
CA GLY A 249 0.05 1.07 6.78
C GLY A 249 -0.46 -0.16 7.52
N GLY A 250 -1.45 -0.83 6.94
CA GLY A 250 -2.21 -1.95 7.49
C GLY A 250 -3.72 -1.70 7.31
N SER A 251 -4.49 -1.72 8.40
CA SER A 251 -5.94 -1.55 8.38
C SER A 251 -6.39 -0.15 8.82
N ASP A 252 -7.32 0.45 8.06
CA ASP A 252 -7.99 1.69 8.47
C ASP A 252 -8.80 1.50 9.77
N SER A 253 -9.38 0.33 10.00
CA SER A 253 -10.08 0.05 11.26
C SER A 253 -9.19 0.17 12.48
N TYR A 254 -7.87 -0.07 12.35
CA TYR A 254 -6.93 0.08 13.44
C TYR A 254 -6.95 1.52 13.99
N TRP A 255 -6.69 2.50 13.14
CA TRP A 255 -6.61 3.88 13.58
C TRP A 255 -8.01 4.49 13.83
N MET A 256 -9.02 4.09 13.06
CA MET A 256 -10.38 4.57 13.26
C MET A 256 -10.93 4.14 14.63
N ASP A 257 -10.86 2.86 14.94
CA ASP A 257 -11.48 2.28 16.14
C ASP A 257 -10.63 2.43 17.39
N LEU A 258 -9.30 2.28 17.26
CA LEU A 258 -8.42 2.26 18.43
C LEU A 258 -7.85 3.63 18.80
N LEU A 259 -7.83 4.59 17.84
CA LEU A 259 -7.29 5.94 18.08
C LEU A 259 -8.35 7.03 17.94
N VAL A 260 -8.96 7.18 16.74
CA VAL A 260 -9.86 8.31 16.47
C VAL A 260 -11.14 8.21 17.31
N THR A 261 -11.84 7.10 17.22
CA THR A 261 -13.12 6.89 17.94
C THR A 261 -13.02 7.11 19.45
N PRO A 262 -12.02 6.56 20.18
CA PRO A 262 -11.91 6.79 21.64
C PRO A 262 -11.38 8.19 22.02
N LEU A 263 -10.61 8.84 21.14
CA LEU A 263 -10.00 10.14 21.41
C LEU A 263 -10.85 11.33 20.94
N SER A 264 -11.80 11.12 20.02
CA SER A 264 -12.67 12.16 19.49
C SER A 264 -13.75 12.59 20.48
N LYS A 265 -14.12 13.88 20.43
CA LYS A 265 -15.23 14.48 21.22
C LYS A 265 -16.50 14.66 20.40
N ALA A 266 -16.41 14.63 19.10
CA ALA A 266 -17.49 14.81 18.15
C ALA A 266 -17.26 13.88 16.94
N SER A 267 -18.33 13.66 16.18
CA SER A 267 -18.23 13.01 14.88
C SER A 267 -17.29 13.78 13.96
N LEU A 268 -16.42 13.08 13.28
CA LEU A 268 -15.48 13.64 12.31
C LEU A 268 -15.75 13.04 10.93
N SER A 269 -15.59 13.84 9.90
CA SER A 269 -15.80 13.43 8.51
C SER A 269 -14.72 14.03 7.62
N SER A 270 -14.11 13.19 6.78
CA SER A 270 -13.13 13.57 5.76
C SER A 270 -13.64 13.09 4.39
N THR A 271 -13.66 14.00 3.40
CA THR A 271 -14.13 13.70 2.04
C THR A 271 -13.03 13.99 1.05
N ASN A 272 -12.70 12.99 0.23
CA ASN A 272 -11.59 13.04 -0.71
C ASN A 272 -12.01 12.58 -2.10
N TYR A 273 -11.29 13.00 -3.12
CA TYR A 273 -11.47 12.58 -4.50
C TYR A 273 -10.37 11.59 -4.91
N ALA A 274 -10.72 10.61 -5.73
CA ALA A 274 -9.74 9.77 -6.40
C ALA A 274 -10.12 9.56 -7.86
N LEU A 275 -9.13 9.61 -8.74
CA LEU A 275 -9.30 9.35 -10.17
C LEU A 275 -9.32 7.84 -10.43
N VAL A 276 -10.07 7.43 -11.45
CA VAL A 276 -10.31 6.02 -11.78
C VAL A 276 -10.15 5.78 -13.27
N ARG A 277 -9.44 4.71 -13.60
CA ARG A 277 -9.47 4.09 -14.93
C ARG A 277 -10.45 2.91 -14.88
N ASN A 278 -11.74 3.18 -15.10
CA ASN A 278 -12.80 2.17 -15.05
C ASN A 278 -12.73 1.25 -16.27
N SER A 279 -12.06 0.12 -16.13
CA SER A 279 -11.78 -0.89 -17.15
C SER A 279 -12.45 -2.22 -16.81
N PRO A 280 -12.48 -3.19 -17.73
CA PRO A 280 -13.01 -4.53 -17.43
C PRO A 280 -12.31 -5.25 -16.27
N ASN A 281 -11.03 -4.99 -15.99
CA ASN A 281 -10.34 -5.57 -14.84
C ASN A 281 -10.68 -4.84 -13.54
N THR A 282 -10.75 -3.51 -13.57
CA THR A 282 -10.97 -2.67 -12.38
C THR A 282 -12.44 -2.62 -11.95
N ALA A 283 -13.36 -2.58 -12.91
CA ALA A 283 -14.79 -2.39 -12.67
C ALA A 283 -15.42 -3.39 -11.68
N PRO A 284 -15.11 -4.71 -11.70
CA PRO A 284 -15.67 -5.66 -10.74
C PRO A 284 -15.29 -5.35 -9.28
N TYR A 285 -14.06 -4.92 -9.04
CA TYR A 285 -13.57 -4.55 -7.72
C TYR A 285 -14.25 -3.26 -7.22
N LEU A 286 -14.37 -2.26 -8.10
CA LEU A 286 -15.07 -1.02 -7.77
C LEU A 286 -16.55 -1.27 -7.46
N ALA A 287 -17.21 -2.18 -8.18
CA ALA A 287 -18.62 -2.52 -7.95
C ALA A 287 -18.85 -3.23 -6.60
N GLU A 288 -17.83 -3.92 -6.07
CA GLU A 288 -17.90 -4.50 -4.72
C GLU A 288 -17.57 -3.47 -3.64
N ALA A 289 -16.54 -2.63 -3.88
CA ALA A 289 -16.09 -1.66 -2.89
C ALA A 289 -17.03 -0.46 -2.71
N PHE A 290 -17.76 -0.08 -3.76
CA PHE A 290 -18.56 1.14 -3.78
C PHE A 290 -20.02 0.90 -4.20
N ALA A 291 -20.93 1.72 -3.66
CA ALA A 291 -22.27 1.86 -4.21
C ALA A 291 -22.20 2.44 -5.63
N ALA A 292 -23.13 2.05 -6.50
CA ALA A 292 -23.12 2.39 -7.94
C ALA A 292 -23.19 3.90 -8.23
N ASP A 293 -23.66 4.70 -7.29
CA ASP A 293 -23.80 6.16 -7.39
C ASP A 293 -22.57 6.95 -6.95
N VAL A 294 -21.51 6.27 -6.52
CA VAL A 294 -20.24 6.91 -6.07
C VAL A 294 -19.28 7.17 -7.23
N LEU A 295 -19.40 6.41 -8.32
CA LEU A 295 -18.54 6.52 -9.50
C LEU A 295 -19.11 7.56 -10.50
N HIS A 296 -18.42 8.69 -10.64
CA HIS A 296 -18.83 9.80 -11.49
C HIS A 296 -17.97 9.93 -12.74
N PRO A 297 -18.52 10.37 -13.88
CA PRO A 297 -17.72 10.68 -15.08
C PRO A 297 -16.66 11.75 -14.79
N ILE A 298 -15.45 11.61 -15.33
CA ILE A 298 -14.36 12.57 -15.11
C ILE A 298 -14.71 14.01 -15.52
N SER A 299 -15.68 14.18 -16.43
CA SER A 299 -16.15 15.50 -16.84
C SER A 299 -16.85 16.29 -15.72
N GLU A 300 -17.34 15.61 -14.70
CA GLU A 300 -18.05 16.20 -13.55
C GLU A 300 -17.09 16.52 -12.39
N LEU A 301 -15.81 16.09 -12.46
CA LEU A 301 -14.81 16.39 -11.43
C LEU A 301 -14.66 17.91 -11.27
N PRO A 302 -14.75 18.45 -10.05
CA PRO A 302 -14.51 19.85 -9.76
C PRO A 302 -13.17 20.37 -10.32
N GLN A 303 -13.05 21.68 -10.47
CA GLN A 303 -11.77 22.31 -10.81
C GLN A 303 -10.87 22.28 -9.57
N LEU A 304 -9.77 21.51 -9.66
CA LEU A 304 -8.77 21.40 -8.61
C LEU A 304 -7.48 22.07 -9.09
N PRO A 305 -6.94 23.05 -8.34
CA PRO A 305 -5.88 23.93 -8.86
C PRO A 305 -4.55 23.24 -9.15
N ALA A 306 -4.22 22.17 -8.39
CA ALA A 306 -2.98 21.45 -8.52
C ALA A 306 -3.11 20.10 -9.27
N LEU A 307 -4.31 19.80 -9.83
CA LEU A 307 -4.50 18.59 -10.61
C LEU A 307 -3.76 18.67 -11.94
N GLU A 308 -2.82 17.75 -12.13
CA GLU A 308 -2.06 17.66 -13.37
C GLU A 308 -2.98 17.28 -14.56
N PRO A 309 -2.90 18.00 -15.69
CA PRO A 309 -3.72 17.72 -16.86
C PRO A 309 -3.60 16.29 -17.36
N ARG A 310 -2.40 15.71 -17.29
CA ARG A 310 -2.12 14.36 -17.74
C ARG A 310 -2.84 13.30 -16.90
N ASP A 311 -2.87 13.46 -15.58
CA ASP A 311 -3.57 12.55 -14.69
C ASP A 311 -5.08 12.59 -14.93
N ARG A 312 -5.64 13.78 -15.15
CA ARG A 312 -7.04 13.94 -15.54
C ARG A 312 -7.35 13.28 -16.89
N GLU A 313 -6.47 13.40 -17.90
CA GLU A 313 -6.64 12.79 -19.23
C GLU A 313 -6.63 11.25 -19.17
N LEU A 314 -5.83 10.67 -18.29
CA LEU A 314 -5.72 9.22 -18.09
C LEU A 314 -6.97 8.64 -17.44
N ALA A 315 -7.67 9.42 -16.62
CA ALA A 315 -8.86 8.98 -15.89
C ALA A 315 -10.11 8.96 -16.78
N THR A 316 -10.97 7.98 -16.53
CA THR A 316 -12.31 7.90 -17.16
C THR A 316 -13.41 8.38 -16.22
N HIS A 317 -13.21 8.17 -14.92
CA HIS A 317 -14.14 8.49 -13.85
C HIS A 317 -13.38 9.04 -12.64
N PHE A 318 -14.13 9.47 -11.64
CA PHE A 318 -13.64 9.71 -10.31
C PHE A 318 -14.62 9.19 -9.26
N VAL A 319 -14.15 8.99 -8.06
CA VAL A 319 -14.96 8.71 -6.88
C VAL A 319 -14.80 9.82 -5.86
N GLU A 320 -15.87 10.11 -5.14
CA GLU A 320 -15.85 10.92 -3.94
C GLU A 320 -16.04 9.97 -2.75
N THR A 321 -15.03 9.86 -1.90
CA THR A 321 -15.02 8.97 -0.75
C THR A 321 -15.16 9.79 0.53
N THR A 322 -15.99 9.33 1.46
CA THR A 322 -16.16 9.97 2.77
C THR A 322 -15.90 8.94 3.86
N LEU A 323 -14.93 9.26 4.73
CA LEU A 323 -14.66 8.52 5.96
C LEU A 323 -15.32 9.25 7.12
N GLU A 324 -16.16 8.54 7.88
CA GLU A 324 -16.87 9.08 9.04
C GLU A 324 -16.52 8.28 10.28
N THR A 325 -16.27 8.99 11.40
CA THR A 325 -16.04 8.38 12.69
C THR A 325 -16.98 8.99 13.75
N GLU A 326 -17.48 8.14 14.63
CA GLU A 326 -18.32 8.54 15.76
C GLU A 326 -17.54 8.40 17.08
N PRO A 327 -17.67 9.37 18.01
CA PRO A 327 -16.94 9.31 19.25
C PRO A 327 -17.43 8.18 20.16
N LEU A 328 -16.51 7.47 20.79
CA LEU A 328 -16.80 6.46 21.82
C LEU A 328 -16.56 7.02 23.22
N GLY A 329 -17.41 7.91 23.69
CA GLY A 329 -17.30 8.49 25.03
C GLY A 329 -16.93 9.96 25.05
N SER A 330 -16.12 10.41 26.04
CA SER A 330 -15.83 11.86 26.25
C SER A 330 -14.59 12.37 25.52
N GLY A 331 -13.89 11.49 24.80
CA GLY A 331 -12.69 11.85 24.06
C GLY A 331 -11.49 12.24 24.94
N PHE A 332 -10.48 12.81 24.28
CA PHE A 332 -9.26 13.34 24.89
C PHE A 332 -9.35 14.87 25.03
N ASP A 333 -9.01 15.44 26.20
CA ASP A 333 -9.18 16.87 26.47
C ASP A 333 -8.02 17.74 26.00
N GLY A 334 -6.82 17.17 25.89
CA GLY A 334 -5.62 17.85 25.47
C GLY A 334 -5.48 17.96 23.93
N LYS A 335 -4.30 18.39 23.49
CA LYS A 335 -3.93 18.41 22.07
C LYS A 335 -3.32 17.10 21.63
N ILE A 336 -3.68 16.63 20.44
CA ILE A 336 -3.09 15.45 19.80
C ILE A 336 -2.09 15.93 18.74
N TRP A 337 -0.94 15.28 18.71
CA TRP A 337 0.15 15.52 17.76
C TRP A 337 0.43 14.22 17.03
N LEU A 338 0.45 14.23 15.70
CA LEU A 338 0.79 13.08 14.87
C LEU A 338 2.16 13.28 14.25
N LEU A 339 3.09 12.38 14.56
CA LEU A 339 4.43 12.42 13.97
C LEU A 339 4.47 11.53 12.72
N VAL A 340 4.96 12.09 11.60
CA VAL A 340 5.00 11.45 10.30
C VAL A 340 6.37 11.58 9.63
N SER A 341 6.65 10.68 8.69
CA SER A 341 7.83 10.70 7.83
C SER A 341 7.50 10.16 6.44
N GLU A 342 8.47 10.14 5.54
CA GLU A 342 8.38 9.55 4.20
C GLU A 342 8.06 8.05 4.17
N ARG A 343 8.10 7.37 5.31
CA ARG A 343 7.73 5.94 5.44
C ARG A 343 6.24 5.73 5.71
N VAL A 344 5.53 6.80 6.07
CA VAL A 344 4.08 6.74 6.31
C VAL A 344 3.38 6.57 4.97
N TYR A 345 2.66 5.44 4.81
CA TYR A 345 2.09 5.03 3.53
C TYR A 345 0.75 4.30 3.72
N SER A 346 -0.09 4.22 2.68
CA SER A 346 -1.33 3.43 2.69
C SER A 346 -2.25 3.81 3.87
N ALA A 347 -2.73 2.89 4.71
CA ALA A 347 -3.61 3.17 5.84
C ALA A 347 -3.02 4.18 6.86
N ALA A 348 -1.69 4.23 7.02
CA ALA A 348 -1.05 5.25 7.86
C ALA A 348 -1.11 6.64 7.21
N GLU A 349 -1.04 6.70 5.88
CA GLU A 349 -1.29 7.93 5.13
C GLU A 349 -2.77 8.31 5.19
N ALA A 350 -3.71 7.36 5.09
CA ALA A 350 -5.14 7.62 5.27
C ALA A 350 -5.44 8.27 6.62
N PHE A 351 -4.80 7.80 7.69
CA PHE A 351 -4.87 8.43 9.02
C PHE A 351 -4.30 9.85 9.01
N THR A 352 -3.19 10.07 8.31
CA THR A 352 -2.58 11.41 8.19
C THR A 352 -3.50 12.38 7.45
N VAL A 353 -4.05 11.97 6.30
CA VAL A 353 -5.05 12.73 5.53
C VAL A 353 -6.25 13.07 6.42
N PHE A 354 -6.82 12.05 7.11
CA PHE A 354 -7.95 12.25 8.03
C PHE A 354 -7.64 13.25 9.14
N CYS A 355 -6.46 13.17 9.76
CA CYS A 355 -6.03 14.12 10.79
C CYS A 355 -5.98 15.56 10.27
N LYS A 356 -5.46 15.76 9.06
CA LYS A 356 -5.36 17.09 8.43
C LYS A 356 -6.72 17.65 8.07
N ASP A 357 -7.58 16.87 7.45
CA ASP A 357 -8.89 17.30 6.97
C ASP A 357 -9.81 17.67 8.14
N THR A 358 -9.76 16.88 9.21
CA THR A 358 -10.65 17.04 10.37
C THR A 358 -10.08 17.92 11.47
N GLY A 359 -8.78 18.18 11.46
CA GLY A 359 -8.09 18.83 12.58
C GLY A 359 -8.01 17.96 13.84
N PHE A 360 -8.14 16.63 13.70
CA PHE A 360 -8.04 15.69 14.82
C PHE A 360 -6.69 15.75 15.52
N ALA A 361 -5.60 15.88 14.77
CA ALA A 361 -4.25 16.04 15.30
C ALA A 361 -3.49 17.13 14.53
N THR A 362 -2.51 17.76 15.19
CA THR A 362 -1.50 18.58 14.52
C THR A 362 -0.42 17.67 13.95
N VAL A 363 -0.24 17.67 12.65
CA VAL A 363 0.72 16.81 11.96
C VAL A 363 2.10 17.44 11.93
N VAL A 364 3.13 16.69 12.37
CA VAL A 364 4.51 17.17 12.52
C VAL A 364 5.47 16.18 11.87
N GLY A 365 6.41 16.64 11.05
CA GLY A 365 7.42 15.76 10.47
C GLY A 365 7.90 16.17 9.09
N THR A 366 8.13 15.20 8.23
CA THR A 366 8.43 15.37 6.80
C THR A 366 7.22 14.95 5.95
N PRO A 367 7.13 15.34 4.67
CA PRO A 367 6.12 14.82 3.77
C PRO A 367 6.07 13.29 3.82
N THR A 368 4.86 12.75 3.77
CA THR A 368 4.60 11.31 3.84
C THR A 368 4.84 10.59 2.51
N GLY A 369 4.72 9.27 2.49
CA GLY A 369 4.92 8.45 1.29
C GLY A 369 3.68 8.35 0.38
N GLY A 370 2.48 8.70 0.87
CA GLY A 370 1.28 8.74 0.02
C GLY A 370 0.41 7.49 0.02
N ASP A 371 -0.42 7.39 -1.03
CA ASP A 371 -1.41 6.31 -1.32
C ASP A 371 -2.41 6.02 -0.18
N GLY A 372 -2.86 7.07 0.51
CA GLY A 372 -3.84 6.97 1.59
C GLY A 372 -5.29 7.20 1.17
N ILE A 373 -5.56 7.48 -0.11
CA ILE A 373 -6.90 7.79 -0.61
C ILE A 373 -7.31 6.74 -1.65
N GLY A 374 -7.85 5.62 -1.20
CA GLY A 374 -8.12 4.51 -2.10
C GLY A 374 -8.97 3.40 -1.50
N ILE A 375 -8.85 2.24 -2.10
CA ILE A 375 -9.33 0.93 -1.63
C ILE A 375 -8.17 -0.04 -1.68
N ASP A 376 -8.38 -1.27 -1.19
CA ASP A 376 -7.38 -2.33 -1.31
C ASP A 376 -6.88 -2.45 -2.74
N PRO A 377 -5.56 -2.61 -2.93
CA PRO A 377 -4.98 -2.87 -4.25
C PRO A 377 -5.64 -4.09 -4.91
N VAL A 378 -5.96 -3.97 -6.18
CA VAL A 378 -6.64 -5.01 -6.96
C VAL A 378 -5.63 -5.93 -7.66
N TYR A 379 -6.09 -7.09 -8.10
CA TYR A 379 -5.25 -8.08 -8.74
C TYR A 379 -5.52 -8.18 -10.24
N LEU A 380 -4.45 -8.17 -11.02
CA LEU A 380 -4.42 -8.57 -12.41
C LEU A 380 -3.80 -9.98 -12.46
N CYS A 381 -4.56 -10.97 -12.92
CA CYS A 381 -4.13 -12.36 -13.02
C CYS A 381 -3.69 -12.68 -14.44
N LEU A 382 -2.45 -13.13 -14.64
CA LEU A 382 -1.97 -13.55 -15.95
C LEU A 382 -2.66 -14.87 -16.41
N PRO A 383 -3.02 -15.00 -17.69
CA PRO A 383 -3.89 -16.07 -18.14
C PRO A 383 -3.28 -17.48 -18.04
N ASN A 384 -1.99 -17.63 -18.23
CA ASN A 384 -1.32 -18.94 -18.30
C ASN A 384 -0.49 -19.24 -17.04
N SER A 385 0.42 -18.37 -16.62
CA SER A 385 1.25 -18.53 -15.43
C SER A 385 0.46 -18.37 -14.14
N ARG A 386 -0.65 -17.63 -14.17
CA ARG A 386 -1.44 -17.22 -12.99
C ARG A 386 -0.68 -16.31 -12.02
N LEU A 387 0.40 -15.66 -12.48
CA LEU A 387 1.03 -14.58 -11.71
C LEU A 387 0.02 -13.46 -11.45
N LEU A 388 0.02 -12.98 -10.23
CA LEU A 388 -0.83 -11.87 -9.79
C LEU A 388 0.01 -10.60 -9.70
N ILE A 389 -0.40 -9.59 -10.45
CA ILE A 389 0.10 -8.23 -10.34
C ILE A 389 -0.87 -7.44 -9.47
N ARG A 390 -0.36 -6.77 -8.48
CA ARG A 390 -1.11 -5.93 -7.55
C ARG A 390 -0.92 -4.46 -7.92
N TYR A 391 -1.97 -3.64 -7.84
CA TYR A 391 -1.88 -2.19 -8.03
C TYR A 391 -3.07 -1.48 -7.39
N SER A 392 -2.89 -0.24 -6.94
CA SER A 392 -3.98 0.63 -6.49
C SER A 392 -4.84 1.05 -7.68
N PRO A 393 -6.14 0.75 -7.69
CA PRO A 393 -7.02 1.11 -8.81
C PRO A 393 -7.45 2.57 -8.79
N LEU A 394 -7.24 3.25 -7.67
CA LEU A 394 -7.57 4.64 -7.43
C LEU A 394 -6.30 5.48 -7.37
N PHE A 395 -6.36 6.66 -7.95
CA PHE A 395 -5.33 7.69 -7.88
C PHE A 395 -5.83 8.80 -6.96
N GLY A 396 -5.46 8.74 -5.70
CA GLY A 396 -5.91 9.66 -4.67
C GLY A 396 -5.43 11.09 -4.89
N LEU A 397 -6.31 12.05 -4.60
CA LEU A 397 -6.01 13.48 -4.73
C LEU A 397 -6.03 14.15 -3.37
N ASN A 398 -4.98 14.90 -3.06
CA ASN A 398 -4.96 15.84 -1.95
C ASN A 398 -6.06 16.92 -2.15
N PRO A 399 -6.46 17.67 -1.12
CA PRO A 399 -7.53 18.68 -1.23
C PRO A 399 -7.32 19.74 -2.32
N ASP A 400 -6.08 20.05 -2.68
CA ASP A 400 -5.74 20.97 -3.76
C ASP A 400 -5.75 20.35 -5.16
N GLY A 401 -5.88 19.02 -5.24
CA GLY A 401 -5.86 18.22 -6.47
C GLY A 401 -4.49 17.66 -6.85
N SER A 402 -3.46 17.91 -6.07
CA SER A 402 -2.16 17.23 -6.27
C SER A 402 -2.27 15.73 -5.99
N SER A 403 -1.40 14.93 -6.60
CA SER A 403 -1.34 13.49 -6.37
C SER A 403 -0.94 13.18 -4.93
N ASN A 404 -1.79 12.44 -4.19
CA ASN A 404 -1.41 11.96 -2.86
C ASN A 404 -0.30 10.91 -2.94
N GLU A 405 -0.30 10.07 -3.98
CA GLU A 405 0.77 9.09 -4.21
C GLU A 405 2.14 9.75 -4.42
N GLU A 406 2.20 10.82 -5.22
CA GLU A 406 3.47 11.47 -5.59
C GLU A 406 4.01 12.41 -4.51
N TYR A 407 3.13 13.11 -3.82
CA TYR A 407 3.53 14.18 -2.90
C TYR A 407 3.25 13.87 -1.43
N GLY A 408 2.47 12.84 -1.15
CA GLY A 408 1.99 12.53 0.20
C GLY A 408 1.23 13.69 0.84
N SER A 409 1.12 13.64 2.16
CA SER A 409 0.61 14.72 3.01
C SER A 409 1.74 15.60 3.50
N ILE A 410 1.63 16.92 3.27
CA ILE A 410 2.59 17.88 3.82
C ILE A 410 2.20 18.18 5.28
N PRO A 411 3.10 17.98 6.27
CA PRO A 411 2.81 18.26 7.69
C PRO A 411 2.43 19.72 7.96
N ASP A 412 1.66 19.96 9.02
CA ASP A 412 1.35 21.32 9.50
C ASP A 412 2.58 22.03 10.05
N ILE A 413 3.51 21.24 10.63
CA ILE A 413 4.80 21.71 11.12
C ILE A 413 5.90 20.85 10.52
N LEU A 414 6.65 21.41 9.59
CA LEU A 414 7.79 20.73 8.98
C LEU A 414 8.96 20.62 9.97
N SER A 415 9.51 19.42 10.10
CA SER A 415 10.76 19.19 10.82
C SER A 415 11.95 19.68 10.01
N PRO A 416 12.87 20.45 10.61
CA PRO A 416 14.13 20.81 9.94
C PRO A 416 14.93 19.58 9.53
N ALA A 417 15.70 19.69 8.45
CA ALA A 417 16.54 18.60 7.98
C ALA A 417 17.48 18.09 9.10
N GLY A 418 17.44 16.79 9.34
CA GLY A 418 18.23 16.12 10.38
C GLY A 418 17.65 16.24 11.81
N GLU A 419 16.53 16.89 12.00
CA GLU A 419 15.83 16.92 13.29
C GLU A 419 14.66 15.91 13.28
N SER A 420 14.56 15.09 14.34
CA SER A 420 13.43 14.15 14.43
C SER A 420 12.10 14.86 14.66
N PRO A 421 10.98 14.34 14.10
CA PRO A 421 9.64 14.88 14.33
C PRO A 421 9.29 15.04 15.82
N LEU A 422 9.75 14.13 16.68
CA LEU A 422 9.54 14.21 18.12
C LEU A 422 10.17 15.47 18.74
N ILE A 423 11.38 15.81 18.34
CA ILE A 423 12.06 17.04 18.85
C ILE A 423 11.31 18.27 18.38
N THR A 424 10.88 18.32 17.13
CA THR A 424 10.08 19.43 16.59
C THR A 424 8.75 19.59 17.34
N ALA A 425 8.02 18.49 17.59
CA ALA A 425 6.78 18.51 18.33
C ALA A 425 6.98 18.99 19.78
N LEU A 426 7.99 18.47 20.48
CA LEU A 426 8.30 18.89 21.85
C LEU A 426 8.68 20.37 21.94
N ARG A 427 9.36 20.92 20.94
CA ARG A 427 9.65 22.35 20.85
C ARG A 427 8.34 23.14 20.65
N ALA A 428 7.49 22.75 19.70
CA ALA A 428 6.21 23.41 19.45
C ALA A 428 5.28 23.39 20.68
N ILE A 429 5.26 22.28 21.45
CA ILE A 429 4.51 22.16 22.71
C ILE A 429 5.01 23.15 23.76
N ARG A 430 6.32 23.40 23.83
CA ARG A 430 6.91 24.31 24.85
C ARG A 430 6.80 25.80 24.51
N GLU A 431 6.63 26.09 23.22
CA GLU A 431 6.55 27.47 22.71
C GLU A 431 5.09 27.97 22.62
N GLY A 432 4.11 27.07 22.59
CA GLY A 432 2.68 27.37 22.42
C GLY A 432 1.88 27.20 23.67
#